data_4bb09a8cbc18d7f72408fed295ef17c7
#
_entry.id   4bb09a8cbc18d7f72408fed295ef17c7
#
_cell.length_a   1.000
_cell.length_b   1.000
_cell.length_c   1.000
_cell.angle_alpha   90.00
_cell.angle_beta   90.00
_cell.angle_gamma   90.00
#
_symmetry.space_group_name_H-M   'P 1'
#
loop_
_entity.id
_entity.type
_entity.pdbx_description
1 polymer ?
#
loop_
_entity_poly.entity_id
_entity_poly.type
_entity_poly.pdbx_seq_one_letter_code
_entity_poly.pdbx_strand_id
1 'polypeptide(L)'
;SNAVVCESLEEALQGVHLVIGASARQRNIKWRQMDVVDACSEIQKTTTLESQKVAVIFGTEKSGLTNEELDLCQILMTIPGNRDYFSLNVASAIQVFAYQYFILNGQGSFLSEPCSFKKASFDELESFYTHFIQVLEHIEYFEDKRPKALLMRRLRRFFTRAEPEKEEVAIFRGILRNIKPFKKP
;
A
#
# COMPACT_ATOMS: atom_id res chain seq x y z
N SER A 1 7.14 22.36 -23.29
CA SER A 1 7.98 21.16 -23.21
C SER A 1 9.41 21.58 -22.94
N ASN A 2 10.02 21.04 -21.89
CA ASN A 2 11.42 21.35 -21.52
C ASN A 2 12.36 20.23 -22.00
N ALA A 3 11.96 19.46 -23.02
CA ALA A 3 12.79 18.39 -23.56
C ALA A 3 14.00 18.99 -24.28
N VAL A 4 15.19 18.43 -24.01
CA VAL A 4 16.43 18.78 -24.67
C VAL A 4 16.84 17.61 -25.55
N VAL A 5 17.22 17.91 -26.79
CA VAL A 5 17.77 16.90 -27.70
C VAL A 5 19.29 17.02 -27.64
N CYS A 6 19.96 15.91 -27.33
CA CYS A 6 21.41 15.79 -27.28
C CYS A 6 21.91 14.91 -28.42
N GLU A 7 23.16 15.15 -28.90
CA GLU A 7 23.76 14.35 -29.95
C GLU A 7 24.27 13.00 -29.44
N SER A 8 24.58 12.90 -28.13
CA SER A 8 25.02 11.66 -27.50
C SER A 8 24.47 11.52 -26.06
N LEU A 9 24.52 10.28 -25.56
CA LEU A 9 24.14 10.01 -24.16
C LEU A 9 25.13 10.65 -23.18
N GLU A 10 26.41 10.65 -23.49
CA GLU A 10 27.43 11.30 -22.66
C GLU A 10 27.19 12.80 -22.50
N GLU A 11 26.75 13.47 -23.55
CA GLU A 11 26.33 14.86 -23.47
C GLU A 11 25.15 15.05 -22.52
N ALA A 12 24.13 14.20 -22.63
CA ALA A 12 22.94 14.25 -21.76
C ALA A 12 23.27 13.96 -20.28
N LEU A 13 24.33 13.22 -20.01
CA LEU A 13 24.74 12.82 -18.65
C LEU A 13 25.73 13.81 -17.99
N GLN A 14 26.09 14.89 -18.64
CA GLN A 14 27.01 15.87 -18.05
C GLN A 14 26.49 16.45 -16.72
N GLY A 15 27.31 16.37 -15.68
CA GLY A 15 26.95 16.85 -14.34
C GLY A 15 25.95 15.95 -13.59
N VAL A 16 25.67 14.76 -14.08
CA VAL A 16 24.90 13.72 -13.38
C VAL A 16 25.82 12.92 -12.43
N HIS A 17 25.34 12.63 -11.24
CA HIS A 17 26.10 11.94 -10.19
C HIS A 17 25.77 10.45 -10.10
N LEU A 18 24.54 10.07 -10.45
CA LEU A 18 24.06 8.70 -10.47
C LEU A 18 23.27 8.44 -11.74
N VAL A 19 23.67 7.45 -12.51
CA VAL A 19 22.97 6.99 -13.72
C VAL A 19 22.40 5.61 -13.49
N ILE A 20 21.10 5.47 -13.71
CA ILE A 20 20.35 4.21 -13.56
C ILE A 20 19.81 3.81 -14.93
N GLY A 21 20.19 2.63 -15.42
CA GLY A 21 19.68 2.08 -16.67
C GLY A 21 18.50 1.15 -16.44
N ALA A 22 17.39 1.37 -17.13
CA ALA A 22 16.23 0.47 -17.09
C ALA A 22 16.40 -0.66 -18.11
N SER A 23 16.41 -1.92 -17.67
CA SER A 23 16.52 -3.08 -18.55
C SER A 23 15.75 -4.27 -18.01
N ALA A 24 15.04 -4.96 -18.90
CA ALA A 24 14.36 -6.22 -18.60
C ALA A 24 15.26 -7.45 -18.85
N ARG A 25 16.37 -7.29 -19.57
CA ARG A 25 17.23 -8.42 -19.98
C ARG A 25 18.25 -8.76 -18.90
N GLN A 26 18.38 -10.05 -18.58
CA GLN A 26 19.51 -10.53 -17.81
C GLN A 26 20.79 -10.41 -18.66
N ARG A 27 21.85 -9.88 -18.08
CA ARG A 27 23.12 -9.67 -18.76
C ARG A 27 24.21 -10.54 -18.13
N ASN A 28 25.21 -10.90 -18.92
CA ASN A 28 26.34 -11.75 -18.47
C ASN A 28 27.30 -11.01 -17.52
N ILE A 29 27.31 -9.66 -17.56
CA ILE A 29 28.14 -8.83 -16.69
C ILE A 29 27.32 -8.51 -15.44
N LYS A 30 27.95 -8.61 -14.27
CA LYS A 30 27.29 -8.32 -12.99
C LYS A 30 27.29 -6.81 -12.72
N TRP A 31 26.18 -6.16 -13.00
CA TRP A 31 25.89 -4.82 -12.48
C TRP A 31 25.29 -4.88 -11.07
N ARG A 32 25.36 -3.77 -10.34
CA ARG A 32 24.51 -3.55 -9.16
C ARG A 32 23.06 -3.50 -9.65
N GLN A 33 22.30 -4.55 -9.39
CA GLN A 33 20.91 -4.68 -9.83
C GLN A 33 19.96 -4.28 -8.69
N MET A 34 18.88 -3.59 -9.05
CA MET A 34 17.82 -3.20 -8.14
C MET A 34 16.47 -3.37 -8.84
N ASP A 35 15.43 -3.64 -8.08
CA ASP A 35 14.08 -3.45 -8.60
C ASP A 35 13.70 -1.96 -8.62
N VAL A 36 12.54 -1.64 -9.18
CA VAL A 36 12.07 -0.26 -9.32
C VAL A 36 11.87 0.43 -7.97
N VAL A 37 11.48 -0.31 -6.92
CA VAL A 37 11.25 0.23 -5.57
C VAL A 37 12.56 0.64 -4.92
N ASP A 38 13.54 -0.25 -4.95
CA ASP A 38 14.88 -0.01 -4.40
C ASP A 38 15.60 1.10 -5.18
N ALA A 39 15.47 1.12 -6.53
CA ALA A 39 16.03 2.17 -7.36
C ALA A 39 15.44 3.55 -7.02
N CYS A 40 14.13 3.66 -6.84
CA CYS A 40 13.49 4.90 -6.40
C CYS A 40 13.97 5.34 -5.01
N SER A 41 14.19 4.40 -4.08
CA SER A 41 14.75 4.70 -2.76
C SER A 41 16.18 5.23 -2.83
N GLU A 42 17.00 4.68 -3.74
CA GLU A 42 18.37 5.15 -3.96
C GLU A 42 18.40 6.56 -4.60
N ILE A 43 17.48 6.82 -5.55
CA ILE A 43 17.30 8.17 -6.12
C ILE A 43 16.97 9.17 -5.01
N GLN A 44 16.02 8.85 -4.15
CA GLN A 44 15.62 9.74 -3.05
C GLN A 44 16.79 10.05 -2.13
N LYS A 45 17.58 9.05 -1.72
CA LYS A 45 18.78 9.23 -0.91
C LYS A 45 19.80 10.15 -1.60
N THR A 46 20.04 9.92 -2.88
CA THR A 46 21.01 10.70 -3.65
C THR A 46 20.55 12.16 -3.82
N THR A 47 19.27 12.37 -4.14
CA THR A 47 18.71 13.72 -4.35
C THR A 47 18.51 14.51 -3.05
N THR A 48 18.51 13.85 -1.89
CA THR A 48 18.49 14.51 -0.57
C THR A 48 19.83 15.21 -0.29
N LEU A 49 20.92 14.76 -0.91
CA LEU A 49 22.22 15.41 -0.82
C LEU A 49 22.23 16.66 -1.73
N GLU A 50 22.62 17.79 -1.19
CA GLU A 50 22.63 19.06 -1.92
C GLU A 50 23.40 18.95 -3.24
N SER A 51 22.76 19.41 -4.32
CA SER A 51 23.33 19.50 -5.67
C SER A 51 23.57 18.19 -6.41
N GLN A 52 23.17 17.02 -5.91
CA GLN A 52 23.33 15.77 -6.66
C GLN A 52 22.19 15.54 -7.65
N LYS A 53 22.55 15.28 -8.91
CA LYS A 53 21.62 14.99 -10.01
C LYS A 53 21.62 13.50 -10.32
N VAL A 54 20.45 12.96 -10.58
CA VAL A 54 20.26 11.57 -10.98
C VAL A 54 19.62 11.50 -12.38
N ALA A 55 20.11 10.61 -13.21
CA ALA A 55 19.49 10.29 -14.50
C ALA A 55 18.99 8.85 -14.47
N VAL A 56 17.79 8.66 -15.03
CA VAL A 56 17.25 7.33 -15.32
C VAL A 56 17.10 7.21 -16.82
N ILE A 57 17.79 6.24 -17.42
CA ILE A 57 17.80 6.05 -18.87
C ILE A 57 16.96 4.86 -19.27
N PHE A 58 16.19 5.04 -20.32
CA PHE A 58 15.37 4.01 -20.96
C PHE A 58 15.83 3.83 -22.39
N GLY A 59 16.01 2.60 -22.81
CA GLY A 59 16.42 2.30 -24.17
C GLY A 59 15.28 2.38 -25.18
N THR A 60 15.58 2.13 -26.43
CA THR A 60 14.58 2.08 -27.50
C THR A 60 13.65 0.88 -27.37
N GLU A 61 12.43 0.97 -27.93
CA GLU A 61 11.44 -0.11 -27.90
C GLU A 61 11.95 -1.40 -28.53
N LYS A 62 12.79 -1.31 -29.55
CA LYS A 62 13.23 -2.45 -30.33
C LYS A 62 14.37 -3.20 -29.67
N SER A 63 15.37 -2.53 -29.16
CA SER A 63 16.62 -3.14 -28.64
C SER A 63 16.85 -2.96 -27.15
N GLY A 64 16.13 -2.02 -26.52
CA GLY A 64 16.45 -1.57 -25.16
C GLY A 64 17.75 -0.77 -25.15
N LEU A 65 18.46 -0.76 -24.03
CA LEU A 65 19.79 -0.16 -23.89
C LEU A 65 20.85 -1.07 -24.52
N THR A 66 21.80 -0.48 -25.22
CA THR A 66 23.01 -1.17 -25.74
C THR A 66 23.97 -1.46 -24.58
N ASN A 67 25.03 -2.26 -24.86
CA ASN A 67 26.05 -2.53 -23.84
C ASN A 67 26.84 -1.26 -23.49
N GLU A 68 27.16 -0.46 -24.50
CA GLU A 68 27.88 0.79 -24.38
C GLU A 68 27.09 1.79 -23.51
N GLU A 69 25.76 1.88 -23.70
CA GLU A 69 24.90 2.72 -22.85
C GLU A 69 24.80 2.19 -21.40
N LEU A 70 24.80 0.86 -21.22
CA LEU A 70 24.81 0.24 -19.90
C LEU A 70 26.14 0.45 -19.17
N ASP A 71 27.27 0.51 -19.87
CA ASP A 71 28.57 0.78 -19.29
C ASP A 71 28.65 2.17 -18.62
N LEU A 72 27.77 3.08 -19.00
CA LEU A 72 27.63 4.40 -18.36
C LEU A 72 26.76 4.38 -17.09
N CYS A 73 26.13 3.25 -16.79
CA CYS A 73 25.20 3.13 -15.65
C CYS A 73 25.90 2.55 -14.42
N GLN A 74 25.69 3.13 -13.27
CA GLN A 74 26.12 2.57 -11.97
C GLN A 74 25.14 1.49 -11.46
N ILE A 75 23.86 1.60 -11.82
CA ILE A 75 22.79 0.69 -11.38
C ILE A 75 21.98 0.24 -12.57
N LEU A 76 21.63 -1.04 -12.58
CA LEU A 76 20.67 -1.61 -13.51
C LEU A 76 19.34 -1.81 -12.79
N MET A 77 18.33 -1.04 -13.19
CA MET A 77 16.97 -1.15 -12.65
C MET A 77 16.15 -2.13 -13.48
N THR A 78 15.45 -3.04 -12.80
CA THR A 78 14.48 -3.95 -13.41
C THR A 78 13.08 -3.67 -12.83
N ILE A 79 12.08 -3.73 -13.70
CA ILE A 79 10.67 -3.71 -13.29
C ILE A 79 10.21 -5.16 -13.24
N PRO A 80 9.89 -5.71 -12.05
CA PRO A 80 9.42 -7.09 -11.95
C PRO A 80 8.15 -7.30 -12.77
N GLY A 81 8.13 -8.38 -13.55
CA GLY A 81 7.02 -8.71 -14.44
C GLY A 81 6.84 -10.22 -14.58
N ASN A 82 5.96 -10.63 -15.49
CA ASN A 82 5.77 -12.05 -15.78
C ASN A 82 7.06 -12.67 -16.35
N ARG A 83 7.43 -13.86 -15.86
CA ARG A 83 8.64 -14.59 -16.29
C ARG A 83 8.65 -14.92 -17.78
N ASP A 84 7.50 -15.04 -18.40
CA ASP A 84 7.37 -15.34 -19.83
C ASP A 84 7.33 -14.08 -20.70
N TYR A 85 7.15 -12.90 -20.09
CA TYR A 85 7.06 -11.61 -20.77
C TYR A 85 7.76 -10.51 -19.95
N PHE A 86 9.08 -10.46 -20.06
CA PHE A 86 9.90 -9.54 -19.26
C PHE A 86 9.91 -8.10 -19.76
N SER A 87 9.58 -7.87 -21.04
CA SER A 87 9.75 -6.55 -21.65
C SER A 87 8.46 -5.77 -21.64
N LEU A 88 8.47 -4.64 -20.95
CA LEU A 88 7.42 -3.63 -21.06
C LEU A 88 7.71 -2.72 -22.26
N ASN A 89 6.65 -2.20 -22.88
CA ASN A 89 6.76 -1.03 -23.75
C ASN A 89 7.43 0.11 -22.98
N VAL A 90 8.27 0.92 -23.63
CA VAL A 90 9.06 1.97 -22.97
C VAL A 90 8.18 2.99 -22.25
N ALA A 91 7.07 3.40 -22.84
CA ALA A 91 6.13 4.32 -22.19
C ALA A 91 5.52 3.71 -20.93
N SER A 92 5.20 2.41 -20.94
CA SER A 92 4.71 1.69 -19.77
C SER A 92 5.77 1.57 -18.68
N ALA A 93 7.02 1.31 -19.05
CA ALA A 93 8.13 1.26 -18.11
C ALA A 93 8.38 2.61 -17.44
N ILE A 94 8.35 3.69 -18.21
CA ILE A 94 8.46 5.07 -17.70
C ILE A 94 7.30 5.38 -16.75
N GLN A 95 6.06 4.99 -17.11
CA GLN A 95 4.88 5.22 -16.28
C GLN A 95 4.97 4.48 -14.93
N VAL A 96 5.40 3.21 -14.93
CA VAL A 96 5.57 2.44 -13.69
C VAL A 96 6.63 3.07 -12.80
N PHE A 97 7.79 3.45 -13.38
CA PHE A 97 8.84 4.14 -12.65
C PHE A 97 8.34 5.47 -12.07
N ALA A 98 7.70 6.31 -12.88
CA ALA A 98 7.21 7.62 -12.46
C ALA A 98 6.17 7.50 -11.35
N TYR A 99 5.27 6.53 -11.44
CA TYR A 99 4.28 6.24 -10.39
C TYR A 99 4.95 5.79 -9.09
N GLN A 100 5.91 4.86 -9.16
CA GLN A 100 6.62 4.39 -7.99
C GLN A 100 7.41 5.51 -7.30
N TYR A 101 8.10 6.34 -8.08
CA TYR A 101 8.83 7.49 -7.58
C TYR A 101 7.91 8.52 -6.92
N PHE A 102 6.75 8.80 -7.52
CA PHE A 102 5.73 9.69 -6.98
C PHE A 102 5.19 9.21 -5.62
N ILE A 103 4.84 7.92 -5.52
CA ILE A 103 4.36 7.33 -4.26
C ILE A 103 5.41 7.41 -3.16
N LEU A 104 6.67 7.09 -3.48
CA LEU A 104 7.76 7.09 -2.51
C LEU A 104 8.05 8.48 -1.94
N ASN A 105 7.90 9.52 -2.76
CA ASN A 105 8.10 10.90 -2.31
C ASN A 105 6.93 11.48 -1.49
N GLY A 106 5.98 10.65 -1.09
CA GLY A 106 4.83 11.05 -0.26
C GLY A 106 3.80 11.93 -0.96
N GLN A 107 3.99 12.21 -2.26
CA GLN A 107 3.04 12.99 -3.04
C GLN A 107 1.80 12.16 -3.46
N GLY A 108 1.86 10.84 -3.27
CA GLY A 108 0.78 9.90 -3.61
C GLY A 108 -0.31 9.77 -2.55
N SER A 109 -0.23 10.48 -1.44
CA SER A 109 -1.28 10.47 -0.43
C SER A 109 -2.42 11.40 -0.82
N PHE A 110 -3.10 11.08 -1.93
CA PHE A 110 -4.43 11.63 -2.25
C PHE A 110 -5.56 10.91 -1.51
N LEU A 111 -5.21 9.99 -0.64
CA LEU A 111 -6.21 9.50 0.30
C LEU A 111 -6.57 10.72 1.15
N SER A 112 -7.75 11.28 0.87
CA SER A 112 -8.47 12.13 1.81
C SER A 112 -8.11 11.71 3.23
N GLU A 113 -7.95 12.69 4.13
CA GLU A 113 -7.72 12.42 5.55
C GLU A 113 -8.44 11.13 5.92
N PRO A 114 -7.75 10.16 6.53
CA PRO A 114 -8.40 8.91 6.89
C PRO A 114 -9.67 9.32 7.59
N CYS A 115 -10.82 8.89 7.06
CA CYS A 115 -12.10 9.13 7.70
C CYS A 115 -11.89 8.67 9.13
N SER A 116 -11.67 9.59 10.04
CA SER A 116 -11.28 9.30 11.41
C SER A 116 -12.53 8.91 12.19
N PHE A 117 -13.13 7.81 11.76
CA PHE A 117 -14.16 7.17 12.54
C PHE A 117 -13.53 6.72 13.84
N LYS A 118 -14.09 7.21 14.93
CA LYS A 118 -13.59 6.91 16.26
C LYS A 118 -14.01 5.50 16.64
N LYS A 119 -13.12 4.52 16.48
CA LYS A 119 -13.40 3.15 16.91
C LYS A 119 -13.84 3.12 18.36
N ALA A 120 -14.78 2.25 18.68
CA ALA A 120 -15.20 2.05 20.06
C ALA A 120 -14.02 1.58 20.92
N SER A 121 -13.86 2.17 22.10
CA SER A 121 -12.84 1.76 23.07
C SER A 121 -13.15 0.37 23.65
N PHE A 122 -12.15 -0.24 24.25
CA PHE A 122 -12.33 -1.51 24.98
C PHE A 122 -13.45 -1.40 26.04
N ASP A 123 -13.47 -0.31 26.81
CA ASP A 123 -14.46 -0.12 27.87
C ASP A 123 -15.87 0.07 27.31
N GLU A 124 -16.00 0.74 26.17
CA GLU A 124 -17.29 0.92 25.49
C GLU A 124 -17.83 -0.42 24.98
N LEU A 125 -16.97 -1.28 24.43
CA LEU A 125 -17.33 -2.63 24.00
C LEU A 125 -17.66 -3.54 25.20
N GLU A 126 -16.90 -3.52 26.28
CA GLU A 126 -17.22 -4.29 27.50
C GLU A 126 -18.55 -3.87 28.12
N SER A 127 -18.81 -2.58 28.19
CA SER A 127 -20.11 -2.04 28.64
C SER A 127 -21.26 -2.47 27.71
N PHE A 128 -21.03 -2.52 26.40
CA PHE A 128 -22.00 -3.03 25.42
C PHE A 128 -22.27 -4.52 25.62
N TYR A 129 -21.24 -5.36 25.79
CA TYR A 129 -21.41 -6.79 26.01
C TYR A 129 -22.15 -7.10 27.32
N THR A 130 -21.88 -6.34 28.37
CA THR A 130 -22.59 -6.47 29.63
C THR A 130 -24.07 -6.15 29.47
N HIS A 131 -24.40 -5.06 28.79
CA HIS A 131 -25.77 -4.69 28.48
C HIS A 131 -26.46 -5.74 27.60
N PHE A 132 -25.75 -6.25 26.60
CA PHE A 132 -26.28 -7.28 25.71
C PHE A 132 -26.69 -8.56 26.48
N ILE A 133 -25.83 -9.02 27.40
CA ILE A 133 -26.13 -10.17 28.25
C ILE A 133 -27.39 -9.91 29.11
N GLN A 134 -27.46 -8.76 29.78
CA GLN A 134 -28.59 -8.40 30.63
C GLN A 134 -29.92 -8.41 29.86
N VAL A 135 -29.92 -7.93 28.63
CA VAL A 135 -31.11 -7.96 27.77
C VAL A 135 -31.46 -9.40 27.38
N LEU A 136 -30.48 -10.24 27.02
CA LEU A 136 -30.74 -11.64 26.69
C LEU A 136 -31.29 -12.42 27.91
N GLU A 137 -30.82 -12.12 29.09
CA GLU A 137 -31.35 -12.69 30.35
C GLU A 137 -32.79 -12.20 30.60
N HIS A 138 -33.05 -10.92 30.40
CA HIS A 138 -34.36 -10.34 30.57
C HIS A 138 -35.44 -10.93 29.65
N ILE A 139 -35.07 -11.30 28.42
CA ILE A 139 -35.98 -11.96 27.46
C ILE A 139 -35.96 -13.48 27.55
N GLU A 140 -35.35 -14.04 28.58
CA GLU A 140 -35.29 -15.50 28.84
C GLU A 140 -34.63 -16.30 27.68
N TYR A 141 -33.70 -15.70 26.95
CA TYR A 141 -33.03 -16.33 25.78
C TYR A 141 -32.26 -17.60 26.15
N PHE A 142 -31.81 -17.74 27.40
CA PHE A 142 -30.98 -18.86 27.86
C PHE A 142 -31.77 -20.01 28.50
N GLU A 143 -33.06 -20.00 28.53
CA GLU A 143 -33.90 -21.08 29.10
C GLU A 143 -33.65 -22.44 28.43
N ASP A 144 -33.31 -22.46 27.12
CA ASP A 144 -33.09 -23.68 26.34
C ASP A 144 -31.69 -24.31 26.51
N LYS A 145 -31.01 -24.14 27.66
CA LYS A 145 -29.67 -24.69 28.00
C LYS A 145 -28.56 -24.25 27.03
N ARG A 146 -28.69 -23.16 26.33
CA ARG A 146 -27.63 -22.62 25.44
C ARG A 146 -26.46 -22.10 26.27
N PRO A 147 -25.21 -22.55 25.99
CA PRO A 147 -24.06 -22.13 26.80
C PRO A 147 -23.77 -20.64 26.58
N LYS A 148 -24.11 -19.83 27.59
CA LYS A 148 -23.88 -18.38 27.66
C LYS A 148 -22.46 -17.99 27.29
N ALA A 149 -21.48 -18.73 27.81
CA ALA A 149 -20.06 -18.46 27.55
C ALA A 149 -19.69 -18.62 26.06
N LEU A 150 -20.26 -19.63 25.38
CA LEU A 150 -19.99 -19.85 23.95
C LEU A 150 -20.60 -18.75 23.08
N LEU A 151 -21.83 -18.32 23.38
CA LEU A 151 -22.49 -17.21 22.70
C LEU A 151 -21.65 -15.94 22.82
N MET A 152 -21.24 -15.62 24.05
CA MET A 152 -20.45 -14.42 24.31
C MET A 152 -19.10 -14.41 23.60
N ARG A 153 -18.42 -15.58 23.56
CA ARG A 153 -17.17 -15.71 22.80
C ARG A 153 -17.39 -15.45 21.30
N ARG A 154 -18.51 -15.93 20.72
CA ARG A 154 -18.86 -15.72 19.32
C ARG A 154 -19.19 -14.24 19.02
N LEU A 155 -19.96 -13.59 19.89
CA LEU A 155 -20.31 -12.18 19.78
C LEU A 155 -19.06 -11.30 19.88
N ARG A 156 -18.20 -11.53 20.87
CA ARG A 156 -16.93 -10.80 20.99
C ARG A 156 -16.10 -10.95 19.70
N ARG A 157 -15.94 -12.17 19.19
CA ARG A 157 -15.22 -12.40 17.94
C ARG A 157 -15.84 -11.68 16.75
N PHE A 158 -17.17 -11.61 16.68
CA PHE A 158 -17.89 -10.89 15.62
C PHE A 158 -17.58 -9.39 15.67
N PHE A 159 -17.79 -8.75 16.80
CA PHE A 159 -17.55 -7.32 16.97
C PHE A 159 -16.06 -6.95 16.88
N THR A 160 -15.15 -7.81 17.37
CA THR A 160 -13.71 -7.58 17.19
C THR A 160 -13.31 -7.53 15.71
N ARG A 161 -13.92 -8.38 14.86
CA ARG A 161 -13.66 -8.35 13.41
C ARG A 161 -14.33 -7.17 12.71
N ALA A 162 -15.46 -6.72 13.21
CA ALA A 162 -16.19 -5.59 12.64
C ALA A 162 -15.53 -4.24 12.97
N GLU A 163 -14.69 -4.20 14.02
CA GLU A 163 -14.05 -2.97 14.49
C GLU A 163 -15.02 -1.78 14.61
N PRO A 164 -16.15 -1.94 15.34
CA PRO A 164 -17.23 -0.98 15.29
C PRO A 164 -16.83 0.39 15.82
N GLU A 165 -17.45 1.39 15.26
CA GLU A 165 -17.35 2.77 15.72
C GLU A 165 -18.14 3.01 16.99
N LYS A 166 -17.77 4.06 17.72
CA LYS A 166 -18.49 4.46 18.93
C LYS A 166 -19.99 4.71 18.69
N GLU A 167 -20.30 5.35 17.58
CA GLU A 167 -21.66 5.66 17.15
C GLU A 167 -22.44 4.38 16.83
N GLU A 168 -21.83 3.39 16.20
CA GLU A 168 -22.45 2.10 15.91
C GLU A 168 -22.76 1.33 17.21
N VAL A 169 -21.83 1.30 18.16
CA VAL A 169 -22.07 0.72 19.48
C VAL A 169 -23.22 1.42 20.19
N ALA A 170 -23.30 2.75 20.08
CA ALA A 170 -24.40 3.52 20.66
C ALA A 170 -25.76 3.17 20.03
N ILE A 171 -25.81 2.96 18.70
CA ILE A 171 -27.00 2.49 17.97
C ILE A 171 -27.44 1.13 18.50
N PHE A 172 -26.53 0.15 18.59
CA PHE A 172 -26.83 -1.18 19.12
C PHE A 172 -27.37 -1.10 20.57
N ARG A 173 -26.76 -0.27 21.42
CA ARG A 173 -27.25 -0.07 22.79
C ARG A 173 -28.64 0.55 22.82
N GLY A 174 -28.94 1.46 21.88
CA GLY A 174 -30.28 2.02 21.70
C GLY A 174 -31.31 0.96 21.33
N ILE A 175 -30.97 0.07 20.40
CA ILE A 175 -31.82 -1.08 20.01
C ILE A 175 -32.09 -1.97 21.23
N LEU A 176 -31.03 -2.34 21.96
CA LEU A 176 -31.14 -3.22 23.13
C LEU A 176 -32.08 -2.64 24.22
N ARG A 177 -32.07 -1.31 24.44
CA ARG A 177 -32.97 -0.65 25.42
C ARG A 177 -34.45 -0.80 25.07
N ASN A 178 -34.77 -0.98 23.80
CA ASN A 178 -36.16 -1.07 23.32
C ASN A 178 -36.65 -2.51 23.16
N ILE A 179 -35.82 -3.52 23.41
CA ILE A 179 -36.23 -4.92 23.39
C ILE A 179 -37.09 -5.23 24.59
N LYS A 180 -38.32 -5.67 24.33
CA LYS A 180 -39.27 -6.13 25.34
C LYS A 180 -39.38 -7.64 25.32
N PRO A 181 -39.67 -8.29 26.49
CA PRO A 181 -39.95 -9.72 26.50
C PRO A 181 -41.11 -10.06 25.57
N PHE A 182 -40.92 -11.09 24.77
CA PHE A 182 -42.08 -11.67 24.02
C PHE A 182 -43.03 -12.22 25.03
N LYS A 183 -44.30 -11.73 25.05
CA LYS A 183 -45.36 -12.44 25.72
C LYS A 183 -45.57 -13.78 24.97
N LYS A 184 -45.21 -14.90 25.60
CA LYS A 184 -45.58 -16.21 25.10
C LYS A 184 -47.11 -16.24 24.98
N PRO A 185 -47.70 -16.68 23.85
CA PRO A 185 -49.14 -16.81 23.68
C PRO A 185 -49.75 -17.79 24.68
#